data_c77c93b89da2099c319dd58499b9d0b9
#
_entry.id   c77c93b89da2099c319dd58499b9d0b9
#
_cell.length_a   1.000
_cell.length_b   1.000
_cell.length_c   1.000
_cell.angle_alpha   90.00
_cell.angle_beta   90.00
_cell.angle_gamma   90.00
#
_symmetry.space_group_name_H-M   'P 1'
#
loop_
_entity.id
_entity.type
_entity.pdbx_description
1 polymer ?
#
loop_
_entity_poly.entity_id
_entity_poly.type
_entity_poly.pdbx_seq_one_letter_code
_entity_poly.pdbx_strand_id
1 'polypeptide(L)'
;MGNIPRKGSRDLVVDSATSLEDGPSAALHSKLYEAIMREDCTTIEVLLRNHPVNQPITILPNSTSSRLLLSQQTESIIPIHLAAKYHKAQSLLCLLRHGADPEVRDTTGLTTLNLILLHWPVTSTTWAKPGNRMHRILTDIQNNAITCLHILCAHGAQVNAQGESNKRSPLHLAIAYGCYPVLSILAQNGADVNAINEASMTPLHMAANMLNKEMMEMLIACGANVNCAVSSTGNTPLKLAVCTASSKAGRLLGAGVSCIRLLLTHGAKVNAQDYKGQTAIHEACFGGREAIINLLLDFEANVNILTRNGESPIYMYLQRSFNVRDTALLARLLYHTYPLRMTNNQGILPAGIMLPEFRLLRDTLIKQSQKPLSLQGICKRNIRNIYGEKYKQHLKQLLPVTIWNSVYCCYDLAYLLKQDLPASQQQGLPATQTAFSG
;
A
#
# COMPACT_ATOMS: atom_id res chain seq x y z
N MET A 1 60.21 -30.71 -16.11
CA MET A 1 61.07 -31.33 -15.12
C MET A 1 60.34 -31.16 -13.78
N GLY A 2 59.90 -32.11 -13.07
CA GLY A 2 59.94 -33.52 -13.00
C GLY A 2 58.94 -34.00 -11.99
N ASN A 3 58.31 -35.01 -12.41
CA ASN A 3 58.03 -36.30 -11.77
C ASN A 3 57.08 -36.38 -10.56
N ILE A 4 56.00 -37.04 -10.83
CA ILE A 4 55.11 -37.86 -10.00
C ILE A 4 55.90 -38.93 -9.21
N PRO A 5 55.38 -39.43 -8.06
CA PRO A 5 54.92 -40.80 -8.12
C PRO A 5 53.50 -41.07 -7.55
N ARG A 6 52.75 -41.91 -8.27
CA ARG A 6 51.62 -42.72 -7.81
C ARG A 6 52.12 -43.85 -6.88
N LYS A 7 51.32 -44.13 -5.84
CA LYS A 7 51.03 -45.43 -5.18
C LYS A 7 50.29 -45.08 -3.85
N GLY A 8 49.25 -45.73 -3.45
CA GLY A 8 48.70 -47.03 -3.71
C GLY A 8 47.30 -47.14 -3.11
N SER A 9 46.57 -48.00 -3.73
CA SER A 9 45.29 -48.54 -3.31
C SER A 9 45.32 -49.10 -1.88
N ARG A 10 44.24 -48.80 -1.12
CA ARG A 10 43.59 -49.83 -0.28
C ARG A 10 42.38 -49.25 0.44
N ASP A 11 41.36 -50.00 0.24
CA ASP A 11 40.31 -50.46 1.13
C ASP A 11 39.04 -49.60 1.21
N LEU A 12 38.08 -50.17 0.50
CA LEU A 12 36.65 -50.10 0.74
C LEU A 12 36.34 -50.16 2.23
N VAL A 13 35.96 -49.05 2.81
CA VAL A 13 35.03 -49.06 3.93
C VAL A 13 33.68 -48.68 3.32
N VAL A 14 32.90 -49.68 3.09
CA VAL A 14 31.46 -49.61 2.95
C VAL A 14 30.96 -49.15 4.32
N ASP A 15 30.89 -47.85 4.55
CA ASP A 15 30.08 -47.36 5.63
C ASP A 15 28.63 -47.57 5.23
N SER A 16 28.09 -48.58 5.89
CA SER A 16 26.69 -48.92 6.00
C SER A 16 25.84 -47.65 6.00
N ALA A 17 24.97 -47.55 4.99
CA ALA A 17 23.75 -46.78 5.07
C ALA A 17 23.13 -47.13 6.42
N THR A 18 23.26 -46.22 7.40
CA THR A 18 22.46 -46.25 8.58
C THR A 18 21.01 -46.04 8.11
N SER A 19 20.31 -47.16 8.00
CA SER A 19 18.85 -47.21 8.06
C SER A 19 18.48 -46.35 9.28
N LEU A 20 17.90 -45.18 9.05
CA LEU A 20 17.20 -44.42 10.08
C LEU A 20 16.08 -45.36 10.55
N GLU A 21 16.36 -46.11 11.61
CA GLU A 21 15.39 -46.91 12.31
C GLU A 21 14.27 -45.93 12.72
N ASP A 22 13.04 -46.23 12.29
CA ASP A 22 11.81 -45.65 12.78
C ASP A 22 11.68 -46.00 14.27
N GLY A 23 12.35 -45.21 15.13
CA GLY A 23 12.28 -45.35 16.56
C GLY A 23 10.85 -45.08 17.06
N PRO A 24 10.50 -45.53 18.27
CA PRO A 24 9.15 -45.33 18.88
C PRO A 24 8.69 -43.89 18.86
N SER A 25 9.62 -42.90 18.82
CA SER A 25 9.37 -41.48 18.74
C SER A 25 8.85 -41.05 17.35
N ALA A 26 9.42 -41.55 16.26
CA ALA A 26 9.01 -41.21 14.89
C ALA A 26 7.57 -41.72 14.61
N ALA A 27 7.24 -42.92 15.09
CA ALA A 27 5.88 -43.47 15.00
C ALA A 27 4.86 -42.64 15.82
N LEU A 28 5.25 -42.10 16.97
CA LEU A 28 4.43 -41.20 17.78
C LEU A 28 4.18 -39.88 17.06
N HIS A 29 5.22 -39.27 16.49
CA HIS A 29 5.13 -38.02 15.75
C HIS A 29 4.22 -38.15 14.52
N SER A 30 4.33 -39.25 13.76
CA SER A 30 3.46 -39.53 12.62
C SER A 30 2.00 -39.67 13.01
N LYS A 31 1.72 -40.39 14.09
CA LYS A 31 0.35 -40.57 14.60
C LYS A 31 -0.24 -39.25 15.11
N LEU A 32 0.56 -38.42 15.79
CA LEU A 32 0.10 -37.14 16.29
C LEU A 32 -0.18 -36.17 15.12
N TYR A 33 0.68 -36.17 14.06
CA TYR A 33 0.42 -35.44 12.84
C TYR A 33 -0.92 -35.84 12.19
N GLU A 34 -1.16 -37.16 12.00
CA GLU A 34 -2.42 -37.64 11.43
C GLU A 34 -3.65 -37.28 12.28
N ALA A 35 -3.56 -37.43 13.60
CA ALA A 35 -4.64 -37.06 14.51
C ALA A 35 -4.98 -35.56 14.43
N ILE A 36 -3.99 -34.67 14.38
CA ILE A 36 -4.19 -33.25 14.21
C ILE A 36 -4.83 -32.94 12.84
N MET A 37 -4.37 -33.57 11.79
CA MET A 37 -4.89 -33.34 10.42
C MET A 37 -6.32 -33.82 10.25
N ARG A 38 -6.73 -34.89 10.99
CA ARG A 38 -8.09 -35.45 10.99
C ARG A 38 -9.00 -34.81 12.02
N GLU A 39 -8.47 -33.94 12.88
CA GLU A 39 -9.18 -33.32 14.00
C GLU A 39 -9.75 -34.34 14.99
N ASP A 40 -9.01 -35.46 15.21
CA ASP A 40 -9.36 -36.50 16.17
C ASP A 40 -8.86 -36.13 17.57
N CYS A 41 -9.70 -35.39 18.30
CA CYS A 41 -9.37 -34.91 19.64
C CYS A 41 -9.07 -36.04 20.63
N THR A 42 -9.76 -37.19 20.52
CA THR A 42 -9.57 -38.32 21.44
C THR A 42 -8.18 -38.93 21.26
N THR A 43 -7.75 -39.12 20.04
CA THR A 43 -6.39 -39.63 19.76
C THR A 43 -5.33 -38.58 20.14
N ILE A 44 -5.56 -37.28 19.91
CA ILE A 44 -4.64 -36.21 20.33
C ILE A 44 -4.43 -36.25 21.84
N GLU A 45 -5.49 -36.33 22.64
CA GLU A 45 -5.45 -36.41 24.12
C GLU A 45 -4.61 -37.61 24.61
N VAL A 46 -4.80 -38.77 24.02
CA VAL A 46 -4.04 -39.97 24.37
C VAL A 46 -2.55 -39.81 24.04
N LEU A 47 -2.23 -39.26 22.87
CA LEU A 47 -0.86 -39.11 22.43
C LEU A 47 -0.09 -38.03 23.20
N LEU A 48 -0.76 -36.96 23.65
CA LEU A 48 -0.18 -35.91 24.47
C LEU A 48 0.24 -36.36 25.87
N ARG A 49 -0.22 -37.53 26.35
CA ARG A 49 0.32 -38.11 27.57
C ARG A 49 1.79 -38.52 27.46
N ASN A 50 2.23 -38.82 26.25
CA ASN A 50 3.59 -39.28 25.95
C ASN A 50 4.43 -38.27 25.17
N HIS A 51 3.87 -37.11 24.81
CA HIS A 51 4.54 -36.05 24.07
C HIS A 51 4.23 -34.67 24.66
N PRO A 52 5.24 -33.89 25.08
CA PRO A 52 5.03 -32.53 25.58
C PRO A 52 4.41 -31.64 24.49
N VAL A 53 3.29 -30.99 24.83
CA VAL A 53 2.43 -30.25 23.87
C VAL A 53 3.15 -29.14 23.11
N ASN A 54 4.15 -28.52 23.73
CA ASN A 54 4.94 -27.39 23.13
C ASN A 54 6.26 -27.83 22.49
N GLN A 55 6.55 -29.12 22.43
CA GLN A 55 7.72 -29.63 21.72
C GLN A 55 7.41 -29.92 20.25
N PRO A 56 8.38 -29.67 19.34
CA PRO A 56 8.16 -29.92 17.93
C PRO A 56 8.10 -31.43 17.62
N ILE A 57 7.23 -31.78 16.68
CA ILE A 57 7.16 -33.10 16.06
C ILE A 57 7.92 -33.09 14.75
N THR A 58 8.59 -34.20 14.42
CA THR A 58 9.31 -34.40 13.17
C THR A 58 8.42 -35.10 12.18
N ILE A 59 8.21 -34.53 11.00
CA ILE A 59 7.40 -35.09 9.92
C ILE A 59 8.35 -35.65 8.88
N LEU A 60 8.25 -36.97 8.64
CA LEU A 60 9.02 -37.66 7.62
C LEU A 60 8.37 -37.49 6.24
N PRO A 61 9.15 -37.33 5.16
CA PRO A 61 8.61 -37.08 3.81
C PRO A 61 7.78 -38.23 3.22
N ASN A 62 7.83 -39.42 3.80
CA ASN A 62 7.20 -40.64 3.29
C ASN A 62 5.83 -40.97 3.89
N SER A 63 5.22 -40.12 4.73
CA SER A 63 3.85 -40.35 5.18
C SER A 63 2.89 -40.13 4.01
N THR A 64 2.02 -41.10 3.76
CA THR A 64 1.12 -41.21 2.59
C THR A 64 0.13 -40.05 2.39
N SER A 65 0.13 -39.07 3.28
CA SER A 65 -0.70 -37.84 3.21
C SER A 65 0.04 -36.64 2.59
N SER A 66 1.35 -36.72 2.34
CA SER A 66 2.16 -35.55 1.97
C SER A 66 2.41 -35.40 0.47
N ARG A 67 1.45 -35.78 -0.39
CA ARG A 67 1.55 -35.47 -1.84
C ARG A 67 1.65 -33.96 -2.18
N LEU A 68 1.57 -33.08 -1.17
CA LEU A 68 1.68 -31.63 -1.32
C LEU A 68 3.06 -31.06 -0.91
N LEU A 69 3.95 -31.86 -0.30
CA LEU A 69 5.29 -31.39 0.08
C LEU A 69 6.29 -31.73 -1.00
N LEU A 70 6.67 -30.73 -1.79
CA LEU A 70 7.70 -30.80 -2.83
C LEU A 70 9.14 -30.86 -2.28
N SER A 71 9.33 -30.87 -0.95
CA SER A 71 10.66 -30.96 -0.32
C SER A 71 10.91 -32.32 0.30
N GLN A 72 12.03 -32.94 -0.02
CA GLN A 72 12.53 -34.17 0.61
C GLN A 72 13.15 -33.94 1.99
N GLN A 73 12.89 -32.78 2.62
CA GLN A 73 13.45 -32.44 3.93
C GLN A 73 12.49 -32.78 5.05
N THR A 74 13.01 -33.31 6.14
CA THR A 74 12.26 -33.50 7.40
C THR A 74 11.86 -32.13 7.95
N GLU A 75 10.55 -31.90 8.14
CA GLU A 75 10.02 -30.66 8.73
C GLU A 75 9.80 -30.91 10.23
N SER A 76 10.33 -30.00 11.06
CA SER A 76 10.11 -29.98 12.49
C SER A 76 9.11 -28.86 12.82
N ILE A 77 7.92 -29.20 13.34
CA ILE A 77 6.84 -28.24 13.59
C ILE A 77 6.17 -28.51 14.94
N ILE A 78 5.86 -27.45 15.67
CA ILE A 78 5.13 -27.56 16.95
C ILE A 78 3.67 -27.94 16.66
N PRO A 79 3.04 -28.84 17.46
CA PRO A 79 1.66 -29.30 17.23
C PRO A 79 0.64 -28.17 17.03
N ILE A 80 0.70 -27.11 17.86
CA ILE A 80 -0.20 -25.96 17.74
C ILE A 80 0.03 -25.17 16.44
N HIS A 81 1.27 -25.04 15.99
CA HIS A 81 1.62 -24.42 14.72
C HIS A 81 1.14 -25.23 13.52
N LEU A 82 1.17 -26.57 13.64
CA LEU A 82 0.62 -27.45 12.62
C LEU A 82 -0.89 -27.25 12.47
N ALA A 83 -1.63 -27.25 13.59
CA ALA A 83 -3.06 -26.99 13.61
C ALA A 83 -3.41 -25.60 13.02
N ALA A 84 -2.61 -24.58 13.34
CA ALA A 84 -2.75 -23.22 12.82
C ALA A 84 -2.48 -23.13 11.30
N LYS A 85 -1.37 -23.71 10.82
CA LYS A 85 -0.95 -23.74 9.41
C LYS A 85 -2.03 -24.34 8.50
N TYR A 86 -2.73 -25.37 8.97
CA TYR A 86 -3.78 -26.05 8.21
C TYR A 86 -5.21 -25.71 8.65
N HIS A 87 -5.39 -24.68 9.48
CA HIS A 87 -6.68 -24.18 9.98
C HIS A 87 -7.56 -25.27 10.61
N LYS A 88 -6.94 -26.14 11.43
CA LYS A 88 -7.61 -27.25 12.14
C LYS A 88 -8.16 -26.75 13.47
N ALA A 89 -9.38 -26.19 13.45
CA ALA A 89 -9.95 -25.49 14.58
C ALA A 89 -10.18 -26.37 15.81
N GLN A 90 -10.68 -27.62 15.62
CA GLN A 90 -10.92 -28.54 16.72
C GLN A 90 -9.60 -29.03 17.33
N SER A 91 -8.63 -29.37 16.52
CA SER A 91 -7.29 -29.72 16.99
C SER A 91 -6.62 -28.59 17.75
N LEU A 92 -6.73 -27.33 17.23
CA LEU A 92 -6.21 -26.15 17.90
C LEU A 92 -6.83 -25.99 19.31
N LEU A 93 -8.14 -26.10 19.40
CA LEU A 93 -8.85 -26.01 20.68
C LEU A 93 -8.45 -27.12 21.65
N CYS A 94 -8.31 -28.35 21.14
CA CYS A 94 -7.86 -29.49 21.93
C CYS A 94 -6.46 -29.25 22.50
N LEU A 95 -5.49 -28.81 21.66
CA LEU A 95 -4.14 -28.53 22.11
C LEU A 95 -4.07 -27.41 23.15
N LEU A 96 -4.81 -26.31 22.95
CA LEU A 96 -4.90 -25.22 23.93
C LEU A 96 -5.47 -25.68 25.29
N ARG A 97 -6.50 -26.54 25.29
CA ARG A 97 -7.06 -27.13 26.52
C ARG A 97 -6.06 -28.01 27.27
N HIS A 98 -5.10 -28.60 26.56
CA HIS A 98 -4.02 -29.42 27.14
C HIS A 98 -2.75 -28.61 27.43
N GLY A 99 -2.85 -27.27 27.49
CA GLY A 99 -1.76 -26.40 27.92
C GLY A 99 -0.79 -26.02 26.82
N ALA A 100 -1.18 -26.10 25.55
CA ALA A 100 -0.38 -25.50 24.47
C ALA A 100 -0.28 -23.98 24.65
N ASP A 101 0.93 -23.45 24.57
CA ASP A 101 1.17 -22.02 24.67
C ASP A 101 0.86 -21.35 23.31
N PRO A 102 -0.12 -20.43 23.23
CA PRO A 102 -0.43 -19.73 21.99
C PRO A 102 0.69 -18.80 21.50
N GLU A 103 1.61 -18.42 22.42
CA GLU A 103 2.71 -17.47 22.14
C GLU A 103 4.03 -18.16 21.77
N VAL A 104 4.04 -19.51 21.75
CA VAL A 104 5.23 -20.22 21.28
C VAL A 104 5.61 -19.73 19.89
N ARG A 105 6.91 -19.53 19.66
CA ARG A 105 7.43 -19.05 18.38
C ARG A 105 8.06 -20.17 17.59
N ASP A 106 7.88 -20.14 16.27
CA ASP A 106 8.57 -21.04 15.37
C ASP A 106 10.04 -20.60 15.15
N THR A 107 10.77 -21.33 14.33
CA THR A 107 12.16 -21.03 13.98
C THR A 107 12.36 -19.68 13.27
N THR A 108 11.29 -19.07 12.78
CA THR A 108 11.28 -17.75 12.11
C THR A 108 10.79 -16.63 13.05
N GLY A 109 10.51 -16.94 14.32
CA GLY A 109 10.02 -16.00 15.31
C GLY A 109 8.52 -15.65 15.18
N LEU A 110 7.73 -16.43 14.43
CA LEU A 110 6.30 -16.24 14.25
C LEU A 110 5.49 -16.94 15.32
N THR A 111 4.47 -16.26 15.85
CA THR A 111 3.49 -16.87 16.78
C THR A 111 2.45 -17.68 16.03
N THR A 112 1.69 -18.50 16.76
CA THR A 112 0.58 -19.29 16.23
C THR A 112 -0.42 -18.44 15.46
N LEU A 113 -0.76 -17.24 15.97
CA LEU A 113 -1.65 -16.29 15.31
C LEU A 113 -1.06 -15.80 13.98
N ASN A 114 0.23 -15.47 13.95
CA ASN A 114 0.91 -15.03 12.74
C ASN A 114 0.93 -16.12 11.65
N LEU A 115 1.04 -17.39 12.03
CA LEU A 115 0.99 -18.52 11.10
C LEU A 115 -0.37 -18.68 10.43
N ILE A 116 -1.49 -18.47 11.16
CA ILE A 116 -2.82 -18.46 10.53
C ILE A 116 -2.91 -17.40 9.44
N LEU A 117 -2.38 -16.21 9.70
CA LEU A 117 -2.40 -15.10 8.73
C LEU A 117 -1.48 -15.34 7.54
N LEU A 118 -0.31 -15.92 7.78
CA LEU A 118 0.65 -16.26 6.71
C LEU A 118 0.08 -17.29 5.73
N HIS A 119 -0.67 -18.26 6.27
CA HIS A 119 -1.31 -19.33 5.47
C HIS A 119 -2.78 -19.03 5.14
N TRP A 120 -3.18 -17.75 5.19
CA TRP A 120 -4.56 -17.34 4.92
C TRP A 120 -5.01 -17.81 3.53
N PRO A 121 -6.16 -18.51 3.44
CA PRO A 121 -6.68 -18.94 2.15
C PRO A 121 -7.15 -17.75 1.33
N VAL A 122 -6.30 -17.29 0.40
CA VAL A 122 -6.65 -16.18 -0.50
C VAL A 122 -7.66 -16.67 -1.52
N THR A 123 -8.89 -16.25 -1.36
CA THR A 123 -9.93 -16.40 -2.39
C THR A 123 -9.77 -15.30 -3.43
N SER A 124 -8.70 -15.32 -4.21
CA SER A 124 -8.64 -14.47 -5.40
C SER A 124 -9.73 -14.94 -6.36
N THR A 125 -10.85 -14.23 -6.31
CA THR A 125 -12.16 -14.60 -6.87
C THR A 125 -12.25 -14.54 -8.40
N THR A 126 -11.16 -14.39 -9.11
CA THR A 126 -11.18 -14.24 -10.57
C THR A 126 -11.54 -15.52 -11.31
N TRP A 127 -11.39 -16.70 -10.70
CA TRP A 127 -11.66 -18.01 -11.31
C TRP A 127 -12.65 -18.92 -10.56
N ALA A 128 -12.96 -18.61 -9.31
CA ALA A 128 -13.97 -19.32 -8.52
C ALA A 128 -15.31 -18.55 -8.55
N LYS A 129 -16.16 -18.83 -9.52
CA LYS A 129 -17.51 -18.24 -9.57
C LYS A 129 -18.30 -18.59 -8.31
N PRO A 130 -19.09 -17.65 -7.73
CA PRO A 130 -20.00 -17.94 -6.63
C PRO A 130 -20.87 -19.18 -6.93
N GLY A 131 -20.94 -20.12 -5.96
CA GLY A 131 -21.70 -21.37 -6.11
C GLY A 131 -20.92 -22.55 -6.66
N ASN A 132 -19.68 -22.39 -7.15
CA ASN A 132 -18.82 -23.49 -7.58
C ASN A 132 -18.32 -24.29 -6.35
N ARG A 133 -18.08 -25.61 -6.52
CA ARG A 133 -17.52 -26.48 -5.50
C ARG A 133 -16.24 -25.93 -4.87
N MET A 134 -15.34 -25.39 -5.70
CA MET A 134 -14.09 -24.78 -5.24
C MET A 134 -14.34 -23.55 -4.36
N HIS A 135 -15.31 -22.70 -4.72
CA HIS A 135 -15.68 -21.54 -3.90
C HIS A 135 -16.16 -21.96 -2.51
N ARG A 136 -16.99 -23.02 -2.41
CA ARG A 136 -17.46 -23.56 -1.11
C ARG A 136 -16.28 -24.05 -0.27
N ILE A 137 -15.38 -24.86 -0.86
CA ILE A 137 -14.20 -25.37 -0.15
C ILE A 137 -13.33 -24.23 0.39
N LEU A 138 -13.07 -23.19 -0.42
CA LEU A 138 -12.29 -22.05 0.02
C LEU A 138 -13.01 -21.26 1.12
N THR A 139 -14.32 -21.11 1.02
CA THR A 139 -15.12 -20.46 2.07
C THR A 139 -15.09 -21.25 3.38
N ASP A 140 -15.17 -22.58 3.31
CA ASP A 140 -15.08 -23.45 4.50
C ASP A 140 -13.70 -23.34 5.14
N ILE A 141 -12.62 -23.32 4.37
CA ILE A 141 -11.27 -23.11 4.90
C ILE A 141 -11.13 -21.73 5.52
N GLN A 142 -11.70 -20.68 4.93
CA GLN A 142 -11.70 -19.34 5.52
C GLN A 142 -12.47 -19.28 6.82
N ASN A 143 -13.64 -19.93 6.89
CA ASN A 143 -14.43 -20.01 8.12
C ASN A 143 -13.67 -20.73 9.24
N ASN A 144 -12.94 -21.81 8.89
CA ASN A 144 -12.09 -22.50 9.84
C ASN A 144 -10.93 -21.61 10.32
N ALA A 145 -10.30 -20.84 9.43
CA ALA A 145 -9.25 -19.90 9.80
C ALA A 145 -9.78 -18.81 10.75
N ILE A 146 -10.98 -18.28 10.49
CA ILE A 146 -11.67 -17.32 11.36
C ILE A 146 -11.95 -17.95 12.73
N THR A 147 -12.43 -19.18 12.75
CA THR A 147 -12.68 -19.93 13.99
C THR A 147 -11.40 -20.13 14.80
N CYS A 148 -10.28 -20.47 14.13
CA CYS A 148 -8.97 -20.57 14.77
C CYS A 148 -8.54 -19.25 15.43
N LEU A 149 -8.75 -18.11 14.76
CA LEU A 149 -8.44 -16.79 15.32
C LEU A 149 -9.29 -16.49 16.57
N HIS A 150 -10.59 -16.77 16.52
CA HIS A 150 -11.45 -16.57 17.68
C HIS A 150 -11.02 -17.45 18.86
N ILE A 151 -10.66 -18.71 18.60
CA ILE A 151 -10.16 -19.63 19.63
C ILE A 151 -8.87 -19.08 20.25
N LEU A 152 -7.89 -18.62 19.44
CA LEU A 152 -6.65 -18.05 19.95
C LEU A 152 -6.88 -16.79 20.78
N CYS A 153 -7.70 -15.87 20.30
CA CYS A 153 -8.04 -14.64 21.04
C CYS A 153 -8.74 -14.97 22.37
N ALA A 154 -9.66 -15.95 22.40
CA ALA A 154 -10.35 -16.40 23.61
C ALA A 154 -9.38 -17.04 24.62
N HIS A 155 -8.26 -17.63 24.18
CA HIS A 155 -7.23 -18.22 25.03
C HIS A 155 -6.06 -17.24 25.30
N GLY A 156 -6.26 -15.93 25.08
CA GLY A 156 -5.32 -14.89 25.48
C GLY A 156 -4.14 -14.69 24.54
N ALA A 157 -4.22 -15.12 23.28
CA ALA A 157 -3.17 -14.85 22.30
C ALA A 157 -2.93 -13.34 22.13
N GLN A 158 -1.66 -12.94 22.09
CA GLN A 158 -1.28 -11.53 21.96
C GLN A 158 -1.46 -11.05 20.53
N VAL A 159 -2.54 -10.28 20.32
CA VAL A 159 -2.90 -9.71 19.00
C VAL A 159 -1.93 -8.65 18.49
N ASN A 160 -0.97 -8.22 19.33
CA ASN A 160 0.06 -7.23 19.00
C ASN A 160 1.47 -7.84 18.89
N ALA A 161 1.61 -9.17 18.98
CA ALA A 161 2.90 -9.85 18.90
C ALA A 161 3.56 -9.59 17.53
N GLN A 162 4.67 -8.87 17.52
CA GLN A 162 5.43 -8.59 16.32
C GLN A 162 6.39 -9.75 15.98
N GLY A 163 6.52 -10.05 14.70
CA GLY A 163 7.54 -10.97 14.20
C GLY A 163 8.95 -10.38 14.35
N GLU A 164 9.93 -11.23 14.59
CA GLU A 164 11.32 -10.79 14.86
C GLU A 164 12.00 -10.13 13.66
N SER A 165 11.82 -10.67 12.45
CA SER A 165 12.56 -10.27 11.26
C SER A 165 12.16 -8.92 10.67
N ASN A 166 10.90 -8.49 10.82
CA ASN A 166 10.37 -7.28 10.15
C ASN A 166 9.45 -6.44 11.02
N LYS A 167 9.31 -6.79 12.30
CA LYS A 167 8.44 -6.14 13.29
C LYS A 167 6.99 -5.93 12.80
N ARG A 168 6.50 -6.82 11.95
CA ARG A 168 5.11 -6.78 11.49
C ARG A 168 4.19 -7.29 12.59
N SER A 169 3.20 -6.50 12.96
CA SER A 169 2.10 -6.96 13.81
C SER A 169 1.13 -7.84 13.00
N PRO A 170 0.24 -8.59 13.67
CA PRO A 170 -0.82 -9.34 12.99
C PRO A 170 -1.66 -8.50 12.03
N LEU A 171 -1.95 -7.23 12.34
CA LEU A 171 -2.64 -6.32 11.43
C LEU A 171 -1.85 -6.04 10.14
N HIS A 172 -0.53 -5.88 10.22
CA HIS A 172 0.31 -5.73 9.04
C HIS A 172 0.28 -6.98 8.16
N LEU A 173 0.29 -8.17 8.76
CA LEU A 173 0.19 -9.44 8.03
C LEU A 173 -1.19 -9.59 7.38
N ALA A 174 -2.26 -9.29 8.12
CA ALA A 174 -3.62 -9.33 7.59
C ALA A 174 -3.79 -8.46 6.34
N ILE A 175 -3.18 -7.27 6.31
CA ILE A 175 -3.20 -6.39 5.14
C ILE A 175 -2.35 -6.97 4.01
N ALA A 176 -1.12 -7.42 4.31
CA ALA A 176 -0.22 -7.95 3.29
C ALA A 176 -0.81 -9.17 2.56
N TYR A 177 -1.58 -10.00 3.26
CA TYR A 177 -2.20 -11.21 2.72
C TYR A 177 -3.67 -11.06 2.31
N GLY A 178 -4.24 -9.86 2.40
CA GLY A 178 -5.61 -9.60 1.97
C GLY A 178 -6.69 -10.22 2.88
N CYS A 179 -6.42 -10.37 4.16
CA CYS A 179 -7.31 -11.02 5.13
C CYS A 179 -8.37 -10.04 5.68
N TYR A 180 -9.33 -9.61 4.85
CA TYR A 180 -10.33 -8.61 5.25
C TYR A 180 -11.10 -8.93 6.53
N PRO A 181 -11.66 -10.15 6.72
CA PRO A 181 -12.47 -10.46 7.92
C PRO A 181 -11.65 -10.37 9.20
N VAL A 182 -10.35 -10.56 9.12
CA VAL A 182 -9.44 -10.60 10.27
C VAL A 182 -9.25 -9.22 10.89
N LEU A 183 -9.29 -8.13 10.09
CA LEU A 183 -9.05 -6.78 10.58
C LEU A 183 -10.02 -6.40 11.70
N SER A 184 -11.32 -6.69 11.52
CA SER A 184 -12.33 -6.41 12.54
C SER A 184 -12.14 -7.27 13.80
N ILE A 185 -11.80 -8.56 13.63
CA ILE A 185 -11.55 -9.47 14.74
C ILE A 185 -10.37 -9.00 15.58
N LEU A 186 -9.24 -8.67 14.94
CA LEU A 186 -8.05 -8.19 15.64
C LEU A 186 -8.32 -6.86 16.35
N ALA A 187 -8.99 -5.93 15.69
CA ALA A 187 -9.32 -4.62 16.28
C ALA A 187 -10.23 -4.77 17.50
N GLN A 188 -11.25 -5.65 17.44
CA GLN A 188 -12.14 -5.94 18.57
C GLN A 188 -11.41 -6.58 19.76
N ASN A 189 -10.31 -7.29 19.51
CA ASN A 189 -9.48 -7.89 20.54
C ASN A 189 -8.29 -7.01 20.97
N GLY A 190 -8.33 -5.71 20.67
CA GLY A 190 -7.35 -4.73 21.16
C GLY A 190 -6.06 -4.65 20.33
N ALA A 191 -6.10 -4.98 19.05
CA ALA A 191 -4.95 -4.78 18.18
C ALA A 191 -4.67 -3.29 18.01
N ASP A 192 -3.40 -2.89 18.14
CA ASP A 192 -2.96 -1.53 17.89
C ASP A 192 -2.98 -1.22 16.38
N VAL A 193 -3.98 -0.47 15.95
CA VAL A 193 -4.17 -0.05 14.55
C VAL A 193 -3.10 0.91 14.07
N ASN A 194 -2.31 1.50 14.99
CA ASN A 194 -1.24 2.44 14.71
C ASN A 194 0.16 1.83 14.95
N ALA A 195 0.24 0.51 15.23
CA ALA A 195 1.51 -0.19 15.35
C ALA A 195 2.40 0.08 14.13
N ILE A 196 3.71 0.20 14.36
CA ILE A 196 4.68 0.43 13.28
C ILE A 196 5.53 -0.82 13.06
N ASN A 197 5.82 -1.14 11.80
CA ASN A 197 6.76 -2.17 11.41
C ASN A 197 8.20 -1.63 11.34
N GLU A 198 9.17 -2.46 10.93
CA GLU A 198 10.57 -2.08 10.77
C GLU A 198 10.77 -0.89 9.82
N ALA A 199 9.95 -0.79 8.76
CA ALA A 199 9.96 0.35 7.83
C ALA A 199 9.26 1.60 8.40
N SER A 200 8.88 1.62 9.69
CA SER A 200 8.09 2.68 10.35
C SER A 200 6.73 2.92 9.69
N MET A 201 6.20 1.95 8.97
CA MET A 201 4.88 2.03 8.33
C MET A 201 3.81 1.48 9.27
N THR A 202 2.68 2.19 9.37
CA THR A 202 1.47 1.67 10.03
C THR A 202 0.66 0.78 9.06
N PRO A 203 -0.29 -0.02 9.56
CA PRO A 203 -1.24 -0.73 8.71
C PRO A 203 -1.91 0.17 7.65
N LEU A 204 -2.28 1.40 8.02
CA LEU A 204 -2.90 2.35 7.08
C LEU A 204 -1.95 2.80 5.96
N HIS A 205 -0.65 2.94 6.24
CA HIS A 205 0.36 3.21 5.19
C HIS A 205 0.42 2.07 4.18
N MET A 206 0.39 0.81 4.64
CA MET A 206 0.41 -0.35 3.76
C MET A 206 -0.86 -0.44 2.90
N ALA A 207 -2.04 -0.27 3.52
CA ALA A 207 -3.31 -0.28 2.80
C ALA A 207 -3.39 0.85 1.75
N ALA A 208 -2.89 2.05 2.09
CA ALA A 208 -2.81 3.20 1.18
C ALA A 208 -1.84 2.94 0.01
N ASN A 209 -0.68 2.34 0.28
CA ASN A 209 0.28 1.97 -0.76
C ASN A 209 -0.26 0.88 -1.70
N MET A 210 -1.13 0.00 -1.21
CA MET A 210 -1.81 -1.02 -2.03
C MET A 210 -3.04 -0.47 -2.76
N LEU A 211 -3.49 0.74 -2.46
CA LEU A 211 -4.73 1.36 -2.93
C LEU A 211 -5.97 0.51 -2.60
N ASN A 212 -5.98 -0.10 -1.44
CA ASN A 212 -7.06 -0.96 -0.97
C ASN A 212 -8.04 -0.17 -0.11
N LYS A 213 -9.11 0.29 -0.76
CA LYS A 213 -10.11 1.18 -0.17
C LYS A 213 -10.82 0.53 1.03
N GLU A 214 -11.24 -0.71 0.88
CA GLU A 214 -12.00 -1.44 1.92
C GLU A 214 -11.18 -1.60 3.20
N MET A 215 -9.90 -1.98 3.08
CA MET A 215 -9.00 -2.06 4.24
C MET A 215 -8.76 -0.70 4.88
N MET A 216 -8.61 0.36 4.07
CA MET A 216 -8.44 1.71 4.59
C MET A 216 -9.69 2.18 5.35
N GLU A 217 -10.90 1.93 4.83
CA GLU A 217 -12.16 2.25 5.51
C GLU A 217 -12.26 1.55 6.88
N MET A 218 -11.94 0.27 6.93
CA MET A 218 -11.95 -0.49 8.18
C MET A 218 -10.93 0.03 9.19
N LEU A 219 -9.70 0.30 8.76
CA LEU A 219 -8.66 0.83 9.65
C LEU A 219 -9.01 2.21 10.20
N ILE A 220 -9.55 3.09 9.35
CA ILE A 220 -9.98 4.42 9.76
C ILE A 220 -11.16 4.31 10.74
N ALA A 221 -12.12 3.43 10.50
CA ALA A 221 -13.22 3.16 11.43
C ALA A 221 -12.74 2.63 12.79
N CYS A 222 -11.61 1.90 12.81
CA CYS A 222 -10.96 1.43 14.03
C CYS A 222 -10.02 2.47 14.68
N GLY A 223 -9.99 3.71 14.21
CA GLY A 223 -9.19 4.79 14.81
C GLY A 223 -7.76 4.91 14.29
N ALA A 224 -7.46 4.42 13.09
CA ALA A 224 -6.15 4.64 12.49
C ALA A 224 -5.85 6.12 12.28
N ASN A 225 -4.65 6.56 12.66
CA ASN A 225 -4.21 7.94 12.46
C ASN A 225 -3.89 8.19 10.97
N VAL A 226 -4.76 8.94 10.30
CA VAL A 226 -4.62 9.28 8.87
C VAL A 226 -3.42 10.20 8.56
N ASN A 227 -2.84 10.83 9.59
CA ASN A 227 -1.74 11.79 9.46
C ASN A 227 -0.40 11.28 10.01
N CYS A 228 -0.32 10.01 10.37
CA CYS A 228 0.95 9.40 10.77
C CYS A 228 1.98 9.52 9.65
N ALA A 229 3.22 9.85 9.97
CA ALA A 229 4.30 9.95 9.01
C ALA A 229 5.34 8.84 9.23
N VAL A 230 5.82 8.26 8.15
CA VAL A 230 6.91 7.27 8.17
C VAL A 230 8.20 7.93 8.67
N SER A 231 8.82 7.41 9.74
CA SER A 231 9.98 8.04 10.41
C SER A 231 11.20 8.20 9.50
N SER A 232 11.38 7.36 8.49
CA SER A 232 12.53 7.42 7.58
C SER A 232 12.36 8.37 6.41
N THR A 233 11.12 8.65 6.00
CA THR A 233 10.82 9.42 4.78
C THR A 233 9.96 10.65 5.03
N GLY A 234 9.18 10.67 6.11
CA GLY A 234 8.13 11.67 6.35
C GLY A 234 6.85 11.46 5.52
N ASN A 235 6.74 10.35 4.79
CA ASN A 235 5.58 10.07 3.96
C ASN A 235 4.34 9.79 4.84
N THR A 236 3.23 10.44 4.50
CA THR A 236 1.91 10.14 5.08
C THR A 236 1.17 9.10 4.23
N PRO A 237 0.11 8.44 4.77
CA PRO A 237 -0.75 7.56 3.97
C PRO A 237 -1.28 8.24 2.69
N LEU A 238 -1.66 9.52 2.78
CA LEU A 238 -2.10 10.30 1.62
C LEU A 238 -1.03 10.39 0.54
N LYS A 239 0.21 10.72 0.92
CA LYS A 239 1.30 10.82 -0.05
C LYS A 239 1.63 9.49 -0.70
N LEU A 240 1.64 8.39 0.06
CA LEU A 240 1.84 7.05 -0.49
C LEU A 240 0.73 6.65 -1.48
N ALA A 241 -0.53 6.93 -1.13
CA ALA A 241 -1.66 6.69 -2.05
C ALA A 241 -1.51 7.47 -3.36
N VAL A 242 -1.12 8.75 -3.29
CA VAL A 242 -0.90 9.59 -4.48
C VAL A 242 0.28 9.06 -5.30
N CYS A 243 1.40 8.72 -4.68
CA CYS A 243 2.58 8.18 -5.35
C CYS A 243 2.23 6.89 -6.13
N THR A 244 1.56 5.95 -5.48
CA THR A 244 1.14 4.69 -6.11
C THR A 244 0.09 4.93 -7.20
N ALA A 245 -0.92 5.76 -6.96
CA ALA A 245 -1.96 6.06 -7.93
C ALA A 245 -1.41 6.80 -9.17
N SER A 246 -0.43 7.69 -8.99
CA SER A 246 0.21 8.43 -10.08
C SER A 246 0.96 7.52 -11.06
N SER A 247 1.41 6.35 -10.61
CA SER A 247 2.07 5.34 -11.45
C SER A 247 1.10 4.42 -12.20
N LYS A 248 -0.21 4.43 -11.86
CA LYS A 248 -1.24 3.54 -12.43
C LYS A 248 -2.03 4.23 -13.56
N ALA A 249 -2.77 3.42 -14.32
CA ALA A 249 -3.65 3.88 -15.40
C ALA A 249 -4.99 3.14 -15.37
N GLY A 250 -5.99 3.65 -16.08
CA GLY A 250 -7.29 3.00 -16.23
C GLY A 250 -8.03 2.79 -14.90
N ARG A 251 -8.57 1.59 -14.70
CA ARG A 251 -9.36 1.24 -13.49
C ARG A 251 -8.58 1.39 -12.19
N LEU A 252 -7.28 1.11 -12.20
CA LEU A 252 -6.41 1.25 -11.03
C LEU A 252 -6.21 2.71 -10.63
N LEU A 253 -6.21 3.63 -11.59
CA LEU A 253 -6.23 5.07 -11.31
C LEU A 253 -7.54 5.48 -10.62
N GLY A 254 -8.70 4.98 -11.07
CA GLY A 254 -9.99 5.25 -10.45
C GLY A 254 -10.05 4.76 -9.00
N ALA A 255 -9.52 3.57 -8.71
CA ALA A 255 -9.38 3.06 -7.35
C ALA A 255 -8.48 3.98 -6.51
N GLY A 256 -7.35 4.44 -7.07
CA GLY A 256 -6.44 5.39 -6.42
C GLY A 256 -7.12 6.71 -6.06
N VAL A 257 -7.88 7.29 -6.97
CA VAL A 257 -8.66 8.53 -6.72
C VAL A 257 -9.66 8.33 -5.57
N SER A 258 -10.32 7.17 -5.51
CA SER A 258 -11.27 6.83 -4.44
C SER A 258 -10.56 6.71 -3.08
N CYS A 259 -9.38 6.08 -3.02
CA CYS A 259 -8.56 5.98 -1.81
C CYS A 259 -8.06 7.35 -1.33
N ILE A 260 -7.60 8.20 -2.26
CA ILE A 260 -7.14 9.56 -1.95
C ILE A 260 -8.31 10.39 -1.39
N ARG A 261 -9.47 10.32 -2.02
CA ARG A 261 -10.68 11.00 -1.53
C ARG A 261 -11.06 10.55 -0.13
N LEU A 262 -11.00 9.24 0.14
CA LEU A 262 -11.28 8.68 1.46
C LEU A 262 -10.38 9.30 2.54
N LEU A 263 -9.07 9.36 2.30
CA LEU A 263 -8.12 9.97 3.27
C LEU A 263 -8.41 11.45 3.49
N LEU A 264 -8.66 12.20 2.42
CA LEU A 264 -8.94 13.63 2.49
C LEU A 264 -10.25 13.93 3.25
N THR A 265 -11.30 13.15 3.01
CA THR A 265 -12.58 13.28 3.74
C THR A 265 -12.48 12.97 5.23
N HIS A 266 -11.49 12.14 5.61
CA HIS A 266 -11.21 11.81 7.01
C HIS A 266 -10.09 12.68 7.63
N GLY A 267 -9.81 13.84 7.05
CA GLY A 267 -8.93 14.84 7.66
C GLY A 267 -7.44 14.64 7.41
N ALA A 268 -7.06 13.94 6.33
CA ALA A 268 -5.66 13.90 5.93
C ALA A 268 -5.15 15.31 5.59
N LYS A 269 -4.00 15.70 6.15
CA LYS A 269 -3.36 16.99 5.89
C LYS A 269 -2.83 17.04 4.47
N VAL A 270 -3.59 17.69 3.56
CA VAL A 270 -3.28 17.77 2.13
C VAL A 270 -1.90 18.37 1.84
N ASN A 271 -1.46 19.32 2.67
CA ASN A 271 -0.20 20.06 2.52
C ASN A 271 0.94 19.50 3.40
N ALA A 272 0.79 18.30 3.95
CA ALA A 272 1.88 17.65 4.70
C ALA A 272 3.10 17.44 3.79
N GLN A 273 4.27 17.85 4.28
CA GLN A 273 5.55 17.70 3.58
C GLN A 273 6.33 16.49 4.10
N ASP A 274 6.92 15.74 3.20
CA ASP A 274 7.91 14.72 3.53
C ASP A 274 9.29 15.35 3.85
N TYR A 275 10.29 14.52 4.11
CA TYR A 275 11.65 15.00 4.42
C TYR A 275 12.38 15.65 3.24
N LYS A 276 11.86 15.51 2.02
CA LYS A 276 12.34 16.26 0.85
C LYS A 276 11.61 17.60 0.69
N GLY A 277 10.64 17.90 1.56
CA GLY A 277 9.76 19.05 1.42
C GLY A 277 8.66 18.87 0.38
N GLN A 278 8.46 17.65 -0.14
CA GLN A 278 7.44 17.36 -1.15
C GLN A 278 6.08 17.10 -0.47
N THR A 279 5.02 17.64 -1.05
CA THR A 279 3.63 17.36 -0.69
C THR A 279 2.99 16.39 -1.69
N ALA A 280 1.77 15.93 -1.41
CA ALA A 280 1.02 15.07 -2.32
C ALA A 280 0.83 15.69 -3.72
N ILE A 281 0.62 17.02 -3.82
CA ILE A 281 0.42 17.68 -5.11
C ILE A 281 1.71 17.75 -5.96
N HIS A 282 2.90 17.78 -5.35
CA HIS A 282 4.15 17.67 -6.10
C HIS A 282 4.22 16.35 -6.87
N GLU A 283 3.86 15.25 -6.20
CA GLU A 283 3.87 13.92 -6.79
C GLU A 283 2.81 13.75 -7.88
N ALA A 284 1.60 14.28 -7.63
CA ALA A 284 0.52 14.27 -8.62
C ALA A 284 0.90 15.07 -9.88
N CYS A 285 1.55 16.23 -9.71
CA CYS A 285 2.04 17.06 -10.80
C CYS A 285 3.17 16.36 -11.58
N PHE A 286 4.11 15.72 -10.89
CA PHE A 286 5.15 14.94 -11.57
C PHE A 286 4.56 13.80 -12.41
N GLY A 287 3.52 13.12 -11.90
CA GLY A 287 2.79 12.07 -12.61
C GLY A 287 1.88 12.57 -13.74
N GLY A 288 1.54 13.86 -13.79
CA GLY A 288 0.63 14.45 -14.78
C GLY A 288 -0.80 13.90 -14.67
N ARG A 289 -1.26 13.58 -13.45
CA ARG A 289 -2.57 12.94 -13.25
C ARG A 289 -3.65 13.95 -12.93
N GLU A 290 -4.34 14.42 -13.96
CA GLU A 290 -5.38 15.46 -13.87
C GLU A 290 -6.42 15.16 -12.78
N ALA A 291 -6.98 13.95 -12.76
CA ALA A 291 -8.01 13.57 -11.77
C ALA A 291 -7.51 13.69 -10.32
N ILE A 292 -6.24 13.37 -10.06
CA ILE A 292 -5.64 13.47 -8.72
C ILE A 292 -5.34 14.93 -8.40
N ILE A 293 -4.78 15.69 -9.34
CA ILE A 293 -4.48 17.11 -9.18
C ILE A 293 -5.75 17.87 -8.86
N ASN A 294 -6.82 17.65 -9.63
CA ASN A 294 -8.11 18.30 -9.42
C ASN A 294 -8.67 17.97 -8.03
N LEU A 295 -8.64 16.69 -7.64
CA LEU A 295 -9.09 16.27 -6.32
C LEU A 295 -8.29 16.96 -5.18
N LEU A 296 -6.97 17.05 -5.31
CA LEU A 296 -6.14 17.71 -4.30
C LEU A 296 -6.43 19.21 -4.23
N LEU A 297 -6.65 19.87 -5.38
CA LEU A 297 -7.03 21.29 -5.44
C LEU A 297 -8.41 21.53 -4.79
N ASP A 298 -9.38 20.63 -5.01
CA ASP A 298 -10.71 20.69 -4.37
C ASP A 298 -10.62 20.62 -2.83
N PHE A 299 -9.55 20.01 -2.30
CA PHE A 299 -9.24 19.96 -0.87
C PHE A 299 -8.16 20.96 -0.45
N GLU A 300 -8.02 22.07 -1.19
CA GLU A 300 -7.16 23.22 -0.85
C GLU A 300 -5.65 22.89 -0.82
N ALA A 301 -5.19 22.01 -1.70
CA ALA A 301 -3.75 21.79 -1.85
C ALA A 301 -3.04 23.07 -2.30
N ASN A 302 -1.99 23.46 -1.57
CA ASN A 302 -1.20 24.64 -1.89
C ASN A 302 -0.14 24.33 -2.95
N VAL A 303 -0.34 24.84 -4.15
CA VAL A 303 0.58 24.68 -5.31
C VAL A 303 1.85 25.53 -5.23
N ASN A 304 2.01 26.35 -4.19
CA ASN A 304 3.15 27.23 -4.05
C ASN A 304 4.16 26.78 -2.99
N ILE A 305 3.92 25.64 -2.35
CA ILE A 305 4.89 25.03 -1.42
C ILE A 305 6.11 24.60 -2.24
N LEU A 306 7.29 24.84 -1.71
CA LEU A 306 8.55 24.46 -2.33
C LEU A 306 9.15 23.24 -1.63
N THR A 307 9.77 22.36 -2.42
CA THR A 307 10.64 21.31 -1.89
C THR A 307 11.91 21.92 -1.26
N ARG A 308 12.71 21.12 -0.58
CA ARG A 308 14.02 21.56 -0.07
C ARG A 308 14.97 22.02 -1.20
N ASN A 309 14.78 21.51 -2.41
CA ASN A 309 15.54 21.94 -3.60
C ASN A 309 14.95 23.21 -4.25
N GLY A 310 13.88 23.79 -3.68
CA GLY A 310 13.21 24.97 -4.25
C GLY A 310 12.31 24.66 -5.44
N GLU A 311 11.91 23.42 -5.63
CA GLU A 311 11.03 22.99 -6.71
C GLU A 311 9.57 23.17 -6.28
N SER A 312 8.77 23.82 -7.12
CA SER A 312 7.33 23.96 -6.93
C SER A 312 6.56 22.80 -7.61
N PRO A 313 5.28 22.55 -7.28
CA PRO A 313 4.47 21.56 -7.99
C PRO A 313 4.45 21.76 -9.51
N ILE A 314 4.38 23.01 -9.99
CA ILE A 314 4.44 23.26 -11.43
C ILE A 314 5.83 22.98 -12.02
N TYR A 315 6.90 23.24 -11.28
CA TYR A 315 8.25 22.84 -11.68
C TYR A 315 8.31 21.32 -11.89
N MET A 316 7.76 20.54 -10.94
CA MET A 316 7.69 19.08 -11.05
C MET A 316 6.83 18.61 -12.24
N TYR A 317 5.74 19.31 -12.54
CA TYR A 317 4.91 19.04 -13.72
C TYR A 317 5.70 19.22 -15.01
N LEU A 318 6.44 20.31 -15.12
CA LEU A 318 7.25 20.67 -16.29
C LEU A 318 8.53 19.82 -16.46
N GLN A 319 8.88 18.97 -15.50
CA GLN A 319 10.01 18.03 -15.61
C GLN A 319 9.80 16.97 -16.71
N ARG A 320 8.55 16.66 -17.04
CA ARG A 320 8.21 15.63 -18.02
C ARG A 320 7.60 16.24 -19.29
N SER A 321 8.21 16.00 -20.43
CA SER A 321 7.77 16.55 -21.73
C SER A 321 6.34 16.14 -22.09
N PHE A 322 5.89 14.94 -21.74
CA PHE A 322 4.52 14.53 -22.02
C PHE A 322 3.47 15.29 -21.20
N ASN A 323 3.80 15.75 -19.98
CA ASN A 323 2.92 16.62 -19.20
C ASN A 323 2.77 18.00 -19.89
N VAL A 324 3.87 18.52 -20.45
CA VAL A 324 3.89 19.84 -21.11
C VAL A 324 2.92 19.90 -22.29
N ARG A 325 2.67 18.77 -22.94
CA ARG A 325 1.71 18.66 -24.06
C ARG A 325 0.25 18.81 -23.64
N ASP A 326 -0.06 18.56 -22.37
CA ASP A 326 -1.40 18.80 -21.82
C ASP A 326 -1.53 20.28 -21.41
N THR A 327 -1.87 21.09 -22.40
CA THR A 327 -1.99 22.55 -22.23
C THR A 327 -3.14 22.97 -21.33
N ALA A 328 -4.22 22.17 -21.24
CA ALA A 328 -5.38 22.49 -20.42
C ALA A 328 -5.02 22.38 -18.93
N LEU A 329 -4.36 21.28 -18.55
CA LEU A 329 -3.91 21.06 -17.17
C LEU A 329 -2.80 22.04 -16.79
N LEU A 330 -1.87 22.33 -17.74
CA LEU A 330 -0.84 23.33 -17.52
C LEU A 330 -1.43 24.71 -17.25
N ALA A 331 -2.41 25.14 -18.06
CA ALA A 331 -3.09 26.43 -17.86
C ALA A 331 -3.78 26.50 -16.48
N ARG A 332 -4.41 25.40 -16.06
CA ARG A 332 -5.05 25.32 -14.74
C ARG A 332 -4.03 25.41 -13.60
N LEU A 333 -2.90 24.73 -13.69
CA LEU A 333 -1.84 24.81 -12.69
C LEU A 333 -1.24 26.22 -12.63
N LEU A 334 -0.95 26.85 -13.78
CA LEU A 334 -0.45 28.21 -13.88
C LEU A 334 -1.43 29.23 -13.26
N TYR A 335 -2.73 28.98 -13.39
CA TYR A 335 -3.76 29.82 -12.80
C TYR A 335 -3.69 29.86 -11.26
N HIS A 336 -3.35 28.73 -10.63
CA HIS A 336 -3.22 28.63 -9.17
C HIS A 336 -1.82 28.97 -8.66
N THR A 337 -0.80 28.99 -9.54
CA THR A 337 0.59 29.17 -9.15
C THR A 337 0.99 30.64 -9.12
N TYR A 338 1.46 31.11 -7.95
CA TYR A 338 2.11 32.41 -7.84
C TYR A 338 2.92 32.52 -6.54
N PRO A 339 4.14 33.07 -6.58
CA PRO A 339 4.88 33.49 -7.78
C PRO A 339 5.25 32.28 -8.64
N LEU A 340 5.25 32.48 -9.97
CA LEU A 340 5.70 31.45 -10.87
C LEU A 340 7.23 31.31 -10.77
N ARG A 341 7.67 30.20 -10.20
CA ARG A 341 9.09 29.90 -10.05
C ARG A 341 9.51 28.85 -11.08
N MET A 342 10.35 29.27 -12.02
CA MET A 342 10.78 28.42 -13.15
C MET A 342 12.09 27.68 -12.88
N THR A 343 12.83 28.03 -11.82
CA THR A 343 14.10 27.40 -11.47
C THR A 343 14.10 26.85 -10.06
N ASN A 344 14.86 25.80 -9.84
CA ASN A 344 15.16 25.31 -8.49
C ASN A 344 16.21 26.19 -7.79
N ASN A 345 16.67 25.80 -6.60
CA ASN A 345 17.68 26.55 -5.83
C ASN A 345 19.05 26.62 -6.52
N GLN A 346 19.31 25.75 -7.50
CA GLN A 346 20.55 25.74 -8.31
C GLN A 346 20.42 26.55 -9.61
N GLY A 347 19.28 27.21 -9.83
CA GLY A 347 19.02 27.97 -11.06
C GLY A 347 18.66 27.08 -12.27
N ILE A 348 18.42 25.77 -12.07
CA ILE A 348 18.16 24.83 -13.15
C ILE A 348 16.68 24.91 -13.55
N LEU A 349 16.41 24.93 -14.86
CA LEU A 349 15.07 24.86 -15.45
C LEU A 349 14.56 23.42 -15.48
N PRO A 350 13.22 23.18 -15.51
CA PRO A 350 12.65 21.84 -15.66
C PRO A 350 13.08 21.20 -17.00
N ALA A 351 13.47 19.92 -16.93
CA ALA A 351 14.02 19.21 -18.09
C ALA A 351 13.01 19.06 -19.23
N GLY A 352 11.73 18.90 -18.94
CA GLY A 352 10.70 18.64 -19.96
C GLY A 352 10.46 19.82 -20.92
N ILE A 353 10.72 21.08 -20.48
CA ILE A 353 10.60 22.27 -21.34
C ILE A 353 11.88 22.62 -22.08
N MET A 354 12.96 21.86 -21.87
CA MET A 354 14.25 22.15 -22.57
C MET A 354 14.27 21.62 -23.99
N LEU A 355 13.29 20.80 -24.38
CA LEU A 355 13.19 20.33 -25.78
C LEU A 355 12.93 21.48 -26.73
N PRO A 356 13.50 21.42 -27.96
CA PRO A 356 13.36 22.47 -28.97
C PRO A 356 11.91 22.84 -29.30
N GLU A 357 11.03 21.85 -29.28
CA GLU A 357 9.58 22.02 -29.54
C GLU A 357 8.87 22.94 -28.54
N PHE A 358 9.39 23.08 -27.32
CA PHE A 358 8.81 23.92 -26.27
C PHE A 358 9.53 25.25 -26.06
N ARG A 359 10.36 25.69 -27.03
CA ARG A 359 11.16 26.92 -26.90
C ARG A 359 10.28 28.13 -26.64
N LEU A 360 9.23 28.32 -27.43
CA LEU A 360 8.32 29.47 -27.29
C LEU A 360 7.61 29.48 -25.95
N LEU A 361 7.08 28.32 -25.55
CA LEU A 361 6.44 28.16 -24.24
C LEU A 361 7.41 28.46 -23.10
N ARG A 362 8.64 27.93 -23.16
CA ARG A 362 9.69 28.19 -22.16
C ARG A 362 9.97 29.67 -22.02
N ASP A 363 10.22 30.36 -23.15
CA ASP A 363 10.56 31.78 -23.16
C ASP A 363 9.38 32.62 -22.63
N THR A 364 8.15 32.25 -22.95
CA THR A 364 6.92 32.88 -22.41
C THR A 364 6.79 32.69 -20.90
N LEU A 365 7.01 31.47 -20.39
CA LEU A 365 6.93 31.19 -18.95
C LEU A 365 8.04 31.91 -18.17
N ILE A 366 9.26 32.01 -18.72
CA ILE A 366 10.35 32.74 -18.10
C ILE A 366 10.01 34.26 -18.05
N LYS A 367 9.51 34.84 -19.14
CA LYS A 367 9.04 36.21 -19.12
C LYS A 367 7.94 36.48 -18.10
N GLN A 368 6.99 35.52 -17.94
CA GLN A 368 5.93 35.64 -16.95
C GLN A 368 6.44 35.51 -15.53
N SER A 369 7.43 34.66 -15.27
CA SER A 369 8.04 34.50 -13.95
C SER A 369 8.73 35.76 -13.43
N GLN A 370 9.16 36.63 -14.37
CA GLN A 370 9.86 37.91 -14.08
C GLN A 370 8.90 39.09 -13.89
N LYS A 371 7.62 38.96 -14.33
CA LYS A 371 6.65 40.06 -14.23
C LYS A 371 6.04 40.11 -12.82
N PRO A 372 6.08 41.28 -12.17
CA PRO A 372 5.32 41.47 -10.92
C PRO A 372 3.82 41.43 -11.23
N LEU A 373 3.04 40.92 -10.24
CA LEU A 373 1.59 40.99 -10.35
C LEU A 373 1.09 42.41 -10.36
N SER A 374 0.12 42.70 -11.24
CA SER A 374 -0.69 43.90 -11.13
C SER A 374 -1.49 43.90 -9.81
N LEU A 375 -1.87 45.08 -9.31
CA LEU A 375 -2.72 45.21 -8.14
C LEU A 375 -4.01 44.39 -8.29
N GLN A 376 -4.62 44.43 -9.49
CA GLN A 376 -5.78 43.60 -9.82
C GLN A 376 -5.49 42.09 -9.66
N GLY A 377 -4.32 41.62 -10.10
CA GLY A 377 -3.87 40.24 -9.94
C GLY A 377 -3.71 39.86 -8.47
N ILE A 378 -3.17 40.75 -7.65
CA ILE A 378 -3.06 40.56 -6.19
C ILE A 378 -4.44 40.43 -5.55
N CYS A 379 -5.39 41.35 -5.88
CA CYS A 379 -6.75 41.30 -5.36
C CYS A 379 -7.49 40.02 -5.75
N LYS A 380 -7.44 39.64 -7.03
CA LYS A 380 -8.03 38.39 -7.54
C LYS A 380 -7.53 37.16 -6.76
N ARG A 381 -6.24 37.13 -6.51
CA ARG A 381 -5.60 36.04 -5.77
C ARG A 381 -6.02 36.01 -4.32
N ASN A 382 -6.06 37.17 -3.63
CA ASN A 382 -6.50 37.22 -2.24
C ASN A 382 -7.94 36.77 -2.10
N ILE A 383 -8.83 37.12 -3.01
CA ILE A 383 -10.20 36.62 -3.03
C ILE A 383 -10.22 35.08 -3.14
N ARG A 384 -9.42 34.50 -4.04
CA ARG A 384 -9.33 33.04 -4.17
C ARG A 384 -8.74 32.36 -2.95
N ASN A 385 -7.71 32.95 -2.33
CA ASN A 385 -7.10 32.40 -1.12
C ASN A 385 -8.06 32.41 0.07
N ILE A 386 -8.91 33.43 0.17
CA ILE A 386 -9.89 33.58 1.26
C ILE A 386 -11.07 32.63 1.08
N TYR A 387 -11.60 32.55 -0.14
CA TYR A 387 -12.84 31.83 -0.41
C TYR A 387 -12.61 30.43 -1.01
N GLY A 388 -11.41 30.13 -1.53
CA GLY A 388 -11.06 28.84 -2.14
C GLY A 388 -11.92 28.43 -3.33
N GLU A 389 -11.70 27.23 -3.81
CA GLU A 389 -12.56 26.61 -4.84
C GLU A 389 -13.92 26.15 -4.25
N LYS A 390 -13.96 25.89 -2.94
CA LYS A 390 -15.15 25.43 -2.22
C LYS A 390 -16.35 26.40 -2.36
N TYR A 391 -16.11 27.70 -2.29
CA TYR A 391 -17.16 28.72 -2.38
C TYR A 391 -17.34 29.28 -3.78
N LYS A 392 -16.63 28.76 -4.78
CA LYS A 392 -16.67 29.25 -6.17
C LYS A 392 -18.08 29.28 -6.76
N GLN A 393 -18.86 28.22 -6.56
CA GLN A 393 -20.23 28.15 -7.06
C GLN A 393 -21.17 29.13 -6.34
N HIS A 394 -20.96 29.30 -5.04
CA HIS A 394 -21.73 30.26 -4.25
C HIS A 394 -21.41 31.69 -4.66
N LEU A 395 -20.14 32.02 -4.81
CA LEU A 395 -19.69 33.33 -5.29
C LEU A 395 -20.15 33.63 -6.71
N LYS A 396 -20.33 32.62 -7.56
CA LYS A 396 -20.90 32.79 -8.91
C LYS A 396 -22.33 33.32 -8.88
N GLN A 397 -23.10 32.99 -7.86
CA GLN A 397 -24.47 33.48 -7.68
C GLN A 397 -24.53 34.88 -7.09
N LEU A 398 -23.52 35.25 -6.31
CA LEU A 398 -23.49 36.52 -5.57
C LEU A 398 -22.77 37.65 -6.31
N LEU A 399 -21.78 37.32 -7.15
CA LEU A 399 -20.96 38.33 -7.81
C LEU A 399 -21.50 38.62 -9.24
N PRO A 400 -21.45 39.91 -9.67
CA PRO A 400 -21.66 40.23 -11.08
C PRO A 400 -20.79 39.39 -11.96
N VAL A 401 -21.32 38.96 -13.13
CA VAL A 401 -20.66 38.06 -14.08
C VAL A 401 -19.26 38.58 -14.49
N THR A 402 -19.12 39.89 -14.66
CA THR A 402 -17.84 40.55 -15.00
C THR A 402 -16.79 40.37 -13.90
N ILE A 403 -17.18 40.54 -12.64
CA ILE A 403 -16.28 40.37 -11.49
C ILE A 403 -15.98 38.91 -11.29
N TRP A 404 -16.99 38.03 -11.34
CA TRP A 404 -16.78 36.59 -11.22
C TRP A 404 -15.83 36.06 -12.31
N ASN A 405 -16.05 36.45 -13.58
CA ASN A 405 -15.18 36.10 -14.71
C ASN A 405 -13.75 36.64 -14.49
N SER A 406 -13.62 37.87 -14.02
CA SER A 406 -12.33 38.46 -13.71
C SER A 406 -11.56 37.69 -12.63
N VAL A 407 -12.24 37.18 -11.62
CA VAL A 407 -11.61 36.45 -10.51
C VAL A 407 -11.33 34.98 -10.85
N TYR A 408 -12.27 34.29 -11.52
CA TYR A 408 -12.23 32.83 -11.70
C TYR A 408 -12.06 32.34 -13.13
N CYS A 409 -12.08 33.20 -14.16
CA CYS A 409 -11.82 32.78 -15.54
C CYS A 409 -10.38 33.02 -15.99
N CYS A 410 -9.78 31.99 -16.59
CA CYS A 410 -8.38 31.96 -17.03
C CYS A 410 -8.17 32.45 -18.46
N TYR A 411 -9.01 33.35 -18.99
CA TYR A 411 -9.01 33.70 -20.42
C TYR A 411 -7.65 34.15 -20.93
N ASP A 412 -6.88 34.94 -20.15
CA ASP A 412 -5.63 35.49 -20.62
C ASP A 412 -4.51 34.49 -20.87
N LEU A 413 -4.44 33.45 -20.03
CA LEU A 413 -3.36 32.45 -20.10
C LEU A 413 -3.65 31.35 -21.13
N ALA A 414 -4.91 30.91 -21.19
CA ALA A 414 -5.35 29.93 -22.18
C ALA A 414 -5.28 30.51 -23.61
N TYR A 415 -5.51 31.82 -23.78
CA TYR A 415 -5.37 32.54 -25.04
C TYR A 415 -3.91 32.63 -25.48
N LEU A 416 -3.00 32.96 -24.56
CA LEU A 416 -1.56 33.04 -24.84
C LEU A 416 -0.98 31.66 -25.20
N LEU A 417 -1.39 30.62 -24.52
CA LEU A 417 -0.97 29.23 -24.81
C LEU A 417 -1.53 28.71 -26.14
N LYS A 418 -2.68 29.25 -26.61
CA LYS A 418 -3.25 28.91 -27.93
C LYS A 418 -2.51 29.55 -29.10
N GLN A 419 -1.96 30.74 -28.92
CA GLN A 419 -1.24 31.44 -29.99
C GLN A 419 0.11 30.79 -30.32
N ASP A 420 0.73 30.08 -29.35
CA ASP A 420 2.08 29.54 -29.48
C ASP A 420 2.10 28.06 -29.92
N LEU A 421 0.92 27.43 -30.13
CA LEU A 421 0.83 26.03 -30.55
C LEU A 421 0.59 25.90 -32.06
N PRO A 422 1.28 24.97 -32.76
CA PRO A 422 1.00 24.69 -34.15
C PRO A 422 -0.46 24.24 -34.34
N ALA A 423 -1.06 24.64 -35.47
CA ALA A 423 -2.51 24.46 -35.77
C ALA A 423 -3.04 23.02 -35.60
N SER A 424 -2.17 22.02 -35.71
CA SER A 424 -2.51 20.59 -35.50
C SER A 424 -2.81 20.20 -34.02
N GLN A 425 -2.46 21.05 -33.07
CA GLN A 425 -2.69 20.78 -31.62
C GLN A 425 -3.80 21.65 -30.99
N GLN A 426 -4.41 22.53 -31.77
CA GLN A 426 -5.46 23.45 -31.30
C GLN A 426 -6.87 22.80 -31.20
N GLN A 427 -7.06 21.59 -31.70
CA GLN A 427 -8.38 20.96 -31.81
C GLN A 427 -8.98 20.35 -30.52
N GLY A 428 -8.26 20.37 -29.41
CA GLY A 428 -8.70 19.73 -28.15
C GLY A 428 -9.21 20.67 -27.04
N LEU A 429 -9.28 21.98 -27.25
CA LEU A 429 -9.67 22.94 -26.23
C LEU A 429 -11.12 23.43 -26.46
N PRO A 430 -11.96 23.52 -25.37
CA PRO A 430 -13.35 23.93 -25.52
C PRO A 430 -13.43 25.32 -26.19
N ALA A 431 -14.30 25.41 -27.19
CA ALA A 431 -14.60 26.63 -27.92
C ALA A 431 -15.10 27.70 -26.94
N THR A 432 -14.35 28.77 -26.78
CA THR A 432 -14.84 29.98 -26.09
C THR A 432 -15.83 30.66 -27.02
N GLN A 433 -17.12 30.61 -26.66
CA GLN A 433 -18.12 31.47 -27.29
C GLN A 433 -17.69 32.93 -27.12
N THR A 434 -17.29 33.51 -28.26
CA THR A 434 -17.18 34.95 -28.40
C THR A 434 -18.55 35.58 -28.39
N ALA A 435 -18.98 36.03 -27.20
CA ALA A 435 -20.13 36.92 -27.09
C ALA A 435 -19.63 38.29 -26.66
N PHE A 436 -19.12 39.02 -27.66
CA PHE A 436 -19.03 40.49 -27.59
C PHE A 436 -19.59 41.02 -28.90
N SER A 437 -20.88 41.26 -28.93
CA SER A 437 -21.50 42.28 -29.79
C SER A 437 -22.80 42.73 -29.10
N GLY A 438 -22.81 43.96 -28.61
CA GLY A 438 -23.96 44.62 -28.04
C GLY A 438 -23.59 45.41 -26.81
#